data_ccf914b039ff9055d3a4d4f425f65b37
#
_entry.id   ccf914b039ff9055d3a4d4f425f65b37
#
_cell.length_a   1.000
_cell.length_b   1.000
_cell.length_c   1.000
_cell.angle_alpha   90.00
_cell.angle_beta   90.00
_cell.angle_gamma   90.00
#
_symmetry.space_group_name_H-M   'P 1'
#
loop_
_entity.id
_entity.type
_entity.pdbx_description
1 polymer ?
#
loop_
_entity_poly.entity_id
_entity_poly.type
_entity_poly.pdbx_seq_one_letter_code
_entity_poly.pdbx_strand_id
1 'polypeptide(L)'
;MDAWLKENNIRRTVVLLVDAMGTSVLNKHLSGDDFLLKHMAESVSSVFPPTTTASTTSIRTGKEPSENGWLGWNQYFREVDDNIILFMNRGQYSHVSYPDTVSKALPVIFTEDELGDEGDSIWPGWSQHNPCPTFEDMWKKIIEIDQKGTMKYVYAYWDQFDTWMHYNGPSDSSSGEQLRLINDICETYASKLRKDTGLIILADHSQVDVTKKDIEDHPELVECFSHMPGLEPRTVAFYIKDEKRDVFPSLFEKAYGDDFDLYTQGQVCDMKLFGEHPCQRMHEFIGDYLAVAKGNISLTYQAMGKTVKGDHAGGLEEEAMVPVILYPALKTYEK
;
A
#
# COMPACT_ATOMS: atom_id res chain seq x y z
N MET A 1 0.00 21.96 0.65
CA MET A 1 -0.13 21.68 2.09
C MET A 1 0.09 22.91 2.96
N ASP A 2 1.24 23.59 2.93
CA ASP A 2 1.55 24.76 3.79
C ASP A 2 0.53 25.89 3.74
N ALA A 3 -0.03 26.19 2.57
CA ALA A 3 -1.08 27.19 2.41
C ALA A 3 -2.35 26.77 3.17
N TRP A 4 -2.77 25.53 3.01
CA TRP A 4 -3.95 24.98 3.68
C TRP A 4 -3.81 25.02 5.22
N LEU A 5 -2.64 24.64 5.75
CA LEU A 5 -2.36 24.70 7.19
C LEU A 5 -2.50 26.14 7.71
N LYS A 6 -1.90 27.12 7.02
CA LYS A 6 -1.92 28.55 7.42
C LYS A 6 -3.30 29.17 7.31
N GLU A 7 -4.00 28.96 6.19
CA GLU A 7 -5.31 29.57 5.93
C GLU A 7 -6.39 29.09 6.90
N ASN A 8 -6.26 27.85 7.38
CA ASN A 8 -7.19 27.26 8.34
C ASN A 8 -6.70 27.33 9.79
N ASN A 9 -5.55 27.97 10.06
CA ASN A 9 -4.93 28.06 11.40
C ASN A 9 -4.73 26.68 12.05
N ILE A 10 -4.34 25.68 11.25
CA ILE A 10 -4.13 24.30 11.70
C ILE A 10 -2.83 24.23 12.51
N ARG A 11 -2.91 23.63 13.68
CA ARG A 11 -1.79 23.41 14.61
C ARG A 11 -1.57 21.94 14.91
N ARG A 12 -2.53 21.10 14.53
CA ARG A 12 -2.53 19.64 14.73
C ARG A 12 -2.98 18.98 13.45
N THR A 13 -2.46 17.82 13.16
CA THR A 13 -2.82 17.07 11.98
C THR A 13 -3.18 15.64 12.35
N VAL A 14 -4.32 15.20 11.86
CA VAL A 14 -4.71 13.78 11.84
C VAL A 14 -4.57 13.30 10.41
N VAL A 15 -3.75 12.27 10.20
CA VAL A 15 -3.67 11.54 8.93
C VAL A 15 -4.41 10.23 9.12
N LEU A 16 -5.55 10.09 8.45
CA LEU A 16 -6.34 8.87 8.40
C LEU A 16 -6.08 8.17 7.07
N LEU A 17 -5.41 7.04 7.10
CA LEU A 17 -5.21 6.21 5.94
C LEU A 17 -6.25 5.08 5.94
N VAL A 18 -7.04 5.01 4.89
CA VAL A 18 -7.99 3.92 4.64
C VAL A 18 -7.43 3.09 3.49
N ASP A 19 -6.98 1.89 3.82
CA ASP A 19 -6.31 0.96 2.93
C ASP A 19 -7.15 0.66 1.68
N ALA A 20 -6.52 0.74 0.52
CA ALA A 20 -7.09 0.50 -0.81
C ALA A 20 -8.26 1.41 -1.23
N MET A 21 -8.54 2.50 -0.49
CA MET A 21 -9.59 3.46 -0.82
C MET A 21 -9.15 4.42 -1.94
N GLY A 22 -8.73 3.88 -3.08
CA GLY A 22 -8.23 4.68 -4.21
C GLY A 22 -9.31 5.48 -4.94
N THR A 23 -8.85 6.40 -5.78
CA THR A 23 -9.73 7.33 -6.51
C THR A 23 -10.71 6.62 -7.43
N SER A 24 -10.29 5.52 -8.06
CA SER A 24 -11.16 4.72 -8.96
C SER A 24 -12.35 4.11 -8.20
N VAL A 25 -12.11 3.60 -6.99
CA VAL A 25 -13.14 3.01 -6.13
C VAL A 25 -14.08 4.08 -5.59
N LEU A 26 -13.55 5.25 -5.16
CA LEU A 26 -14.38 6.38 -4.75
C LEU A 26 -15.35 6.81 -5.85
N ASN A 27 -14.83 7.06 -7.05
CA ASN A 27 -15.62 7.53 -8.19
C ASN A 27 -16.67 6.51 -8.67
N LYS A 28 -16.40 5.21 -8.45
CA LYS A 28 -17.31 4.14 -8.83
C LYS A 28 -18.54 4.05 -7.93
N HIS A 29 -18.37 4.30 -6.63
CA HIS A 29 -19.39 3.97 -5.62
C HIS A 29 -20.00 5.18 -4.90
N LEU A 30 -19.38 6.36 -5.01
CA LEU A 30 -19.84 7.59 -4.38
C LEU A 30 -20.25 8.64 -5.43
N SER A 31 -21.02 9.63 -4.99
CA SER A 31 -21.40 10.80 -5.77
C SER A 31 -20.59 12.03 -5.32
N GLY A 32 -20.55 13.09 -6.14
CA GLY A 32 -19.80 14.31 -5.83
C GLY A 32 -20.28 15.05 -4.56
N ASP A 33 -21.48 14.74 -4.07
CA ASP A 33 -22.04 15.32 -2.84
C ASP A 33 -21.62 14.56 -1.58
N ASP A 34 -21.12 13.31 -1.72
CA ASP A 34 -20.64 12.53 -0.59
C ASP A 34 -19.39 13.15 0.03
N PHE A 35 -19.25 13.06 1.35
CA PHE A 35 -18.22 13.74 2.13
C PHE A 35 -16.79 13.54 1.57
N LEU A 36 -16.42 12.32 1.24
CA LEU A 36 -15.06 12.02 0.77
C LEU A 36 -14.78 12.69 -0.57
N LEU A 37 -15.68 12.60 -1.56
CA LEU A 37 -15.50 13.25 -2.86
C LEU A 37 -15.62 14.78 -2.77
N LYS A 38 -16.55 15.28 -1.96
CA LYS A 38 -16.72 16.73 -1.73
C LYS A 38 -15.48 17.40 -1.15
N HIS A 39 -14.72 16.69 -0.33
CA HIS A 39 -13.50 17.20 0.31
C HIS A 39 -12.22 16.73 -0.38
N MET A 40 -12.31 15.99 -1.48
CA MET A 40 -11.15 15.58 -2.27
C MET A 40 -10.52 16.81 -2.95
N ALA A 41 -9.31 17.14 -2.52
CA ALA A 41 -8.55 18.27 -3.06
C ALA A 41 -7.87 17.93 -4.38
N GLU A 42 -7.33 16.72 -4.46
CA GLU A 42 -6.64 16.22 -5.64
C GLU A 42 -6.57 14.67 -5.63
N SER A 43 -6.24 14.11 -6.77
CA SER A 43 -5.86 12.70 -6.92
C SER A 43 -4.40 12.66 -7.33
N VAL A 44 -3.60 11.85 -6.65
CA VAL A 44 -2.15 11.72 -6.87
C VAL A 44 -1.78 10.26 -7.11
N SER A 45 -0.64 10.02 -7.73
CA SER A 45 -0.12 8.66 -7.83
C SER A 45 0.47 8.21 -6.49
N SER A 46 0.15 7.00 -6.09
CA SER A 46 0.89 6.28 -5.06
C SER A 46 2.32 6.01 -5.53
N VAL A 47 3.15 5.48 -4.63
CA VAL A 47 4.48 4.95 -4.98
C VAL A 47 4.34 3.68 -5.82
N PHE A 48 5.44 3.26 -6.47
CA PHE A 48 5.48 1.97 -7.16
C PHE A 48 6.26 0.93 -6.31
N PRO A 49 5.76 -0.31 -6.22
CA PRO A 49 4.41 -0.71 -6.61
C PRO A 49 3.35 -0.12 -5.65
N PRO A 50 2.11 0.10 -6.11
CA PRO A 50 1.02 0.58 -5.27
C PRO A 50 0.54 -0.55 -4.34
N THR A 51 1.22 -0.71 -3.22
CA THR A 51 0.99 -1.76 -2.22
C THR A 51 1.18 -1.23 -0.81
N THR A 52 0.48 -1.82 0.14
CA THR A 52 0.42 -1.40 1.54
C THR A 52 1.81 -1.20 2.15
N THR A 53 2.72 -2.17 2.00
CA THR A 53 4.06 -2.10 2.61
C THR A 53 4.90 -0.93 2.10
N ALA A 54 4.96 -0.75 0.79
CA ALA A 54 5.73 0.33 0.17
C ALA A 54 5.09 1.70 0.45
N SER A 55 3.77 1.81 0.23
CA SER A 55 3.06 3.09 0.31
C SER A 55 2.94 3.60 1.74
N THR A 56 2.51 2.77 2.70
CA THR A 56 2.36 3.20 4.10
C THR A 56 3.72 3.55 4.72
N THR A 57 4.78 2.80 4.38
CA THR A 57 6.14 3.13 4.84
C THR A 57 6.60 4.45 4.25
N SER A 58 6.34 4.71 2.95
CA SER A 58 6.68 5.98 2.31
C SER A 58 5.90 7.16 2.88
N ILE A 59 4.60 7.01 3.12
CA ILE A 59 3.76 8.06 3.74
C ILE A 59 4.29 8.42 5.14
N ARG A 60 4.65 7.43 5.96
CA ARG A 60 5.08 7.64 7.35
C ARG A 60 6.54 8.09 7.49
N THR A 61 7.38 7.82 6.49
CA THR A 61 8.81 8.19 6.53
C THR A 61 9.15 9.40 5.67
N GLY A 62 8.27 9.77 4.73
CA GLY A 62 8.56 10.77 3.70
C GLY A 62 9.63 10.34 2.70
N LYS A 63 9.94 9.03 2.60
CA LYS A 63 10.96 8.46 1.73
C LYS A 63 10.36 7.54 0.67
N GLU A 64 10.96 7.55 -0.52
CA GLU A 64 10.57 6.63 -1.59
C GLU A 64 10.90 5.16 -1.22
N PRO A 65 10.21 4.17 -1.82
CA PRO A 65 10.50 2.75 -1.59
C PRO A 65 11.97 2.40 -1.88
N SER A 66 12.57 3.00 -2.92
CA SER A 66 13.99 2.83 -3.23
C SER A 66 14.92 3.23 -2.09
N GLU A 67 14.58 4.28 -1.32
CA GLU A 67 15.38 4.79 -0.21
C GLU A 67 15.19 3.96 1.07
N ASN A 68 13.93 3.65 1.42
CA ASN A 68 13.60 2.93 2.64
C ASN A 68 13.77 1.41 2.51
N GLY A 69 13.79 0.89 1.27
CA GLY A 69 13.99 -0.52 0.95
C GLY A 69 12.76 -1.41 1.12
N TRP A 70 11.59 -0.84 1.45
CA TRP A 70 10.33 -1.58 1.57
C TRP A 70 9.60 -1.56 0.23
N LEU A 71 9.81 -2.61 -0.58
CA LEU A 71 9.42 -2.63 -1.99
C LEU A 71 8.13 -3.41 -2.29
N GLY A 72 7.67 -4.24 -1.38
CA GLY A 72 6.48 -5.08 -1.57
C GLY A 72 6.11 -5.86 -0.33
N TRP A 73 5.08 -6.69 -0.42
CA TRP A 73 4.56 -7.48 0.69
C TRP A 73 5.59 -8.42 1.29
N ASN A 74 6.34 -9.12 0.44
CA ASN A 74 7.44 -9.99 0.87
C ASN A 74 8.71 -9.69 0.05
N GLN A 75 9.87 -9.89 0.66
CA GLN A 75 11.18 -9.70 0.03
C GLN A 75 12.13 -10.81 0.42
N TYR A 76 13.04 -11.16 -0.49
CA TYR A 76 14.08 -12.13 -0.23
C TYR A 76 15.19 -11.56 0.65
N PHE A 77 15.52 -12.26 1.73
CA PHE A 77 16.58 -11.91 2.66
C PHE A 77 17.66 -13.02 2.68
N ARG A 78 18.80 -12.73 2.08
CA ARG A 78 19.93 -13.66 2.00
C ARG A 78 20.44 -14.17 3.34
N GLU A 79 20.23 -13.38 4.43
CA GLU A 79 20.67 -13.75 5.78
C GLU A 79 19.97 -14.98 6.32
N VAL A 80 18.79 -15.26 5.82
CA VAL A 80 17.93 -16.38 6.24
C VAL A 80 17.52 -17.27 5.09
N ASP A 81 17.94 -16.92 3.87
CA ASP A 81 17.61 -17.62 2.61
C ASP A 81 16.10 -17.85 2.43
N ASP A 82 15.30 -16.80 2.70
CA ASP A 82 13.85 -16.88 2.67
C ASP A 82 13.22 -15.55 2.26
N ASN A 83 12.02 -15.60 1.71
CA ASN A 83 11.18 -14.43 1.45
C ASN A 83 10.40 -14.10 2.72
N ILE A 84 10.62 -12.91 3.29
CA ILE A 84 9.96 -12.48 4.52
C ILE A 84 8.80 -11.54 4.20
N ILE A 85 7.62 -11.82 4.73
CA ILE A 85 6.50 -10.87 4.80
C ILE A 85 6.89 -9.77 5.78
N LEU A 86 7.09 -8.55 5.26
CA LEU A 86 7.76 -7.48 6.00
C LEU A 86 7.06 -7.12 7.31
N PHE A 87 5.75 -6.87 7.26
CA PHE A 87 4.97 -6.51 8.46
C PHE A 87 4.83 -7.64 9.49
N MET A 88 4.92 -8.91 9.04
CA MET A 88 4.72 -10.06 9.91
C MET A 88 6.04 -10.62 10.46
N ASN A 89 7.18 -10.21 9.91
CA ASN A 89 8.50 -10.81 10.23
C ASN A 89 8.48 -12.33 10.13
N ARG A 90 7.86 -12.85 9.07
CA ARG A 90 7.60 -14.28 8.89
C ARG A 90 7.88 -14.69 7.45
N GLY A 91 8.51 -15.83 7.28
CA GLY A 91 8.74 -16.40 5.95
C GLY A 91 7.44 -16.63 5.19
N GLN A 92 7.39 -16.16 3.95
CA GLN A 92 6.24 -16.29 3.05
C GLN A 92 5.92 -17.75 2.77
N TYR A 93 6.95 -18.55 2.49
CA TYR A 93 6.84 -19.95 2.11
C TYR A 93 7.18 -20.90 3.25
N SER A 94 8.20 -20.59 4.03
CA SER A 94 8.66 -21.42 5.17
C SER A 94 7.76 -21.31 6.40
N HIS A 95 7.03 -20.20 6.54
CA HIS A 95 6.28 -19.83 7.73
C HIS A 95 7.11 -19.68 9.02
N VAL A 96 8.43 -19.61 8.90
CA VAL A 96 9.35 -19.40 10.03
C VAL A 96 9.28 -17.96 10.49
N SER A 97 9.37 -17.72 11.80
CA SER A 97 9.39 -16.36 12.38
C SER A 97 10.82 -15.80 12.39
N TYR A 98 10.97 -14.54 11.93
CA TYR A 98 12.23 -13.81 11.84
C TYR A 98 12.12 -12.43 12.52
N PRO A 99 11.93 -12.34 13.83
CA PRO A 99 11.44 -11.14 14.52
C PRO A 99 12.31 -9.89 14.35
N ASP A 100 13.59 -10.04 14.06
CA ASP A 100 14.53 -8.92 13.98
C ASP A 100 15.16 -8.71 12.60
N THR A 101 14.87 -9.59 11.63
CA THR A 101 15.60 -9.57 10.34
C THR A 101 15.27 -8.32 9.55
N VAL A 102 13.98 -7.99 9.41
CA VAL A 102 13.55 -6.81 8.66
C VAL A 102 14.07 -5.53 9.31
N SER A 103 13.86 -5.34 10.60
CA SER A 103 14.26 -4.11 11.32
C SER A 103 15.78 -3.88 11.35
N LYS A 104 16.58 -4.96 11.36
CA LYS A 104 18.05 -4.86 11.26
C LYS A 104 18.53 -4.55 9.85
N ALA A 105 17.87 -5.12 8.83
CA ALA A 105 18.26 -4.96 7.44
C ALA A 105 17.75 -3.66 6.82
N LEU A 106 16.54 -3.24 7.19
CA LEU A 106 15.80 -2.10 6.66
C LEU A 106 15.24 -1.24 7.80
N PRO A 107 16.11 -0.57 8.58
CA PRO A 107 15.66 0.27 9.67
C PRO A 107 14.92 1.50 9.13
N VAL A 108 13.73 1.75 9.67
CA VAL A 108 12.92 2.94 9.39
C VAL A 108 12.57 3.65 10.70
N ILE A 109 12.44 4.96 10.62
CA ILE A 109 11.92 5.81 11.70
C ILE A 109 10.69 6.50 11.16
N PHE A 110 9.56 6.33 11.83
CA PHE A 110 8.31 6.91 11.40
C PHE A 110 8.11 8.32 11.98
N THR A 111 7.34 9.15 11.29
CA THR A 111 7.09 10.55 11.69
C THR A 111 6.53 10.67 13.10
N GLU A 112 5.62 9.78 13.49
CA GLU A 112 5.06 9.75 14.84
C GLU A 112 6.10 9.43 15.92
N ASP A 113 7.10 8.58 15.61
CA ASP A 113 8.19 8.24 16.53
C ASP A 113 9.18 9.40 16.67
N GLU A 114 9.47 10.13 15.58
CA GLU A 114 10.33 11.32 15.59
C GLU A 114 9.75 12.46 16.45
N LEU A 115 8.43 12.58 16.48
CA LEU A 115 7.72 13.59 17.26
C LEU A 115 7.63 13.23 18.78
N GLY A 116 7.95 11.99 19.15
CA GLY A 116 7.91 11.53 20.54
C GLY A 116 6.54 11.78 21.18
N ASP A 117 6.51 12.46 22.33
CA ASP A 117 5.27 12.71 23.09
C ASP A 117 4.25 13.60 22.35
N GLU A 118 4.59 14.18 21.21
CA GLU A 118 3.71 15.00 20.38
C GLU A 118 3.13 14.23 19.17
N GLY A 119 3.58 12.97 18.96
CA GLY A 119 3.12 12.05 17.93
C GLY A 119 2.41 10.85 18.51
N ASP A 120 1.41 10.29 17.81
CA ASP A 120 0.76 9.04 18.19
C ASP A 120 0.24 8.31 16.95
N SER A 121 -0.04 7.00 17.09
CA SER A 121 -0.65 6.20 16.04
C SER A 121 -1.78 5.32 16.55
N ILE A 122 -2.77 5.06 15.69
CA ILE A 122 -3.98 4.30 15.98
C ILE A 122 -4.13 3.19 14.93
N TRP A 123 -4.45 1.99 15.36
CA TRP A 123 -4.44 0.80 14.53
C TRP A 123 -5.71 -0.02 14.65
N PRO A 124 -6.00 -0.92 13.71
CA PRO A 124 -7.07 -1.89 13.84
C PRO A 124 -6.90 -2.80 15.05
N GLY A 125 -7.95 -3.55 15.39
CA GLY A 125 -8.02 -4.37 16.61
C GLY A 125 -6.95 -5.44 16.79
N TRP A 126 -6.19 -5.77 15.74
CA TRP A 126 -5.07 -6.72 15.83
C TRP A 126 -3.78 -6.12 16.43
N SER A 127 -3.66 -4.81 16.50
CA SER A 127 -2.50 -4.13 17.07
C SER A 127 -2.50 -4.17 18.59
N GLN A 128 -1.31 -4.07 19.18
CA GLN A 128 -1.15 -3.88 20.62
C GLN A 128 -1.18 -2.40 21.04
N HIS A 129 -0.87 -1.49 20.10
CA HIS A 129 -0.86 -0.05 20.32
C HIS A 129 -2.16 0.56 19.83
N ASN A 130 -2.91 1.24 20.71
CA ASN A 130 -4.18 1.89 20.43
C ASN A 130 -5.12 1.06 19.52
N PRO A 131 -5.46 -0.20 19.90
CA PRO A 131 -6.29 -1.08 19.06
C PRO A 131 -7.72 -0.58 18.96
N CYS A 132 -8.27 -0.57 17.73
CA CYS A 132 -9.64 -0.19 17.44
C CYS A 132 -10.36 -1.32 16.67
N PRO A 133 -11.32 -2.02 17.29
CA PRO A 133 -12.02 -3.13 16.65
C PRO A 133 -12.90 -2.74 15.48
N THR A 134 -13.44 -1.51 15.48
CA THR A 134 -14.27 -0.97 14.40
C THR A 134 -13.76 0.37 13.92
N PHE A 135 -14.13 0.74 12.69
CA PHE A 135 -13.77 2.05 12.12
C PHE A 135 -14.36 3.22 12.95
N GLU A 136 -15.56 3.02 13.52
CA GLU A 136 -16.16 3.99 14.42
C GLU A 136 -15.38 4.13 15.73
N ASP A 137 -14.83 3.02 16.28
CA ASP A 137 -14.00 3.08 17.49
C ASP A 137 -12.67 3.78 17.22
N MET A 138 -12.10 3.62 16.01
CA MET A 138 -10.94 4.40 15.57
C MET A 138 -11.25 5.89 15.58
N TRP A 139 -12.38 6.33 15.05
CA TRP A 139 -12.80 7.73 15.08
C TRP A 139 -13.03 8.24 16.50
N LYS A 140 -13.66 7.44 17.39
CA LYS A 140 -13.81 7.81 18.80
C LYS A 140 -12.44 8.03 19.46
N LYS A 141 -11.47 7.17 19.14
CA LYS A 141 -10.09 7.29 19.64
C LYS A 141 -9.38 8.53 19.10
N ILE A 142 -9.52 8.83 17.81
CA ILE A 142 -9.03 10.07 17.20
C ILE A 142 -9.58 11.28 17.95
N ILE A 143 -10.88 11.34 18.17
CA ILE A 143 -11.52 12.47 18.89
C ILE A 143 -11.03 12.54 20.35
N GLU A 144 -10.90 11.40 21.05
CA GLU A 144 -10.37 11.39 22.42
C GLU A 144 -8.96 12.01 22.49
N ILE A 145 -8.08 11.63 21.57
CA ILE A 145 -6.70 12.15 21.53
C ILE A 145 -6.71 13.64 21.13
N ASP A 146 -7.48 14.01 20.11
CA ASP A 146 -7.58 15.38 19.64
C ASP A 146 -8.09 16.32 20.72
N GLN A 147 -9.12 15.94 21.49
CA GLN A 147 -9.68 16.76 22.56
C GLN A 147 -8.72 17.01 23.72
N LYS A 148 -7.74 16.11 23.96
CA LYS A 148 -6.67 16.36 24.93
C LYS A 148 -5.75 17.51 24.52
N GLY A 149 -5.58 17.71 23.20
CA GLY A 149 -4.84 18.83 22.63
C GLY A 149 -3.32 18.77 22.85
N THR A 150 -2.77 17.64 23.23
CA THR A 150 -1.33 17.44 23.47
C THR A 150 -0.58 16.99 22.22
N MET A 151 -1.22 16.14 21.38
CA MET A 151 -0.61 15.64 20.14
C MET A 151 -0.61 16.70 19.05
N LYS A 152 0.48 16.77 18.29
CA LYS A 152 0.59 17.57 17.06
C LYS A 152 0.30 16.74 15.81
N TYR A 153 0.56 15.46 15.88
CA TYR A 153 0.39 14.54 14.76
C TYR A 153 -0.22 13.22 15.25
N VAL A 154 -1.23 12.73 14.55
CA VAL A 154 -1.85 11.41 14.78
C VAL A 154 -1.95 10.70 13.45
N TYR A 155 -1.34 9.52 13.35
CA TYR A 155 -1.51 8.62 12.22
C TYR A 155 -2.54 7.55 12.58
N ALA A 156 -3.58 7.37 11.77
CA ALA A 156 -4.58 6.32 11.95
C ALA A 156 -4.66 5.48 10.67
N TYR A 157 -4.61 4.16 10.81
CA TYR A 157 -4.61 3.22 9.70
C TYR A 157 -5.75 2.21 9.82
N TRP A 158 -6.52 2.03 8.74
CA TRP A 158 -7.66 1.12 8.66
C TRP A 158 -7.55 0.17 7.48
N ASP A 159 -7.39 -1.15 7.72
CA ASP A 159 -7.07 -2.20 6.76
C ASP A 159 -8.28 -3.00 6.25
N GLN A 160 -9.43 -2.92 6.90
CA GLN A 160 -10.54 -3.85 6.63
C GLN A 160 -11.19 -3.62 5.27
N PHE A 161 -11.10 -2.41 4.71
CA PHE A 161 -11.68 -2.13 3.40
C PHE A 161 -10.89 -2.81 2.27
N ASP A 162 -9.56 -2.79 2.34
CA ASP A 162 -8.69 -3.57 1.48
C ASP A 162 -9.00 -5.06 1.54
N THR A 163 -9.00 -5.60 2.76
CA THR A 163 -9.35 -7.01 3.02
C THR A 163 -10.71 -7.38 2.43
N TRP A 164 -11.71 -6.49 2.57
CA TRP A 164 -13.05 -6.71 2.00
C TRP A 164 -13.01 -6.83 0.48
N MET A 165 -12.30 -5.91 -0.18
CA MET A 165 -12.20 -5.89 -1.64
C MET A 165 -11.39 -7.05 -2.19
N HIS A 166 -10.38 -7.54 -1.49
CA HIS A 166 -9.70 -8.78 -1.87
C HIS A 166 -10.67 -9.95 -2.02
N TYR A 167 -11.65 -10.10 -1.11
CA TYR A 167 -12.59 -11.22 -1.17
C TYR A 167 -13.78 -11.00 -2.10
N ASN A 168 -14.26 -9.78 -2.23
CA ASN A 168 -15.49 -9.47 -2.94
C ASN A 168 -15.24 -8.83 -4.32
N GLY A 169 -14.12 -8.15 -4.50
CA GLY A 169 -13.76 -7.33 -5.65
C GLY A 169 -14.15 -5.86 -5.45
N PRO A 170 -13.35 -4.92 -5.98
CA PRO A 170 -13.65 -3.49 -5.90
C PRO A 170 -14.90 -3.09 -6.68
N SER A 171 -15.33 -3.90 -7.66
CA SER A 171 -16.55 -3.65 -8.44
C SER A 171 -17.82 -4.17 -7.81
N ASP A 172 -17.74 -4.97 -6.77
CA ASP A 172 -18.91 -5.57 -6.10
C ASP A 172 -19.73 -4.50 -5.37
N SER A 173 -21.06 -4.64 -5.40
CA SER A 173 -21.96 -3.70 -4.72
C SER A 173 -21.74 -3.62 -3.21
N SER A 174 -21.31 -4.72 -2.61
CA SER A 174 -21.00 -4.76 -1.18
C SER A 174 -19.77 -3.94 -0.82
N SER A 175 -18.80 -3.80 -1.75
CA SER A 175 -17.66 -2.87 -1.57
C SER A 175 -18.15 -1.42 -1.56
N GLY A 176 -19.14 -1.10 -2.41
CA GLY A 176 -19.81 0.21 -2.38
C GLY A 176 -20.59 0.45 -1.08
N GLU A 177 -21.19 -0.57 -0.48
CA GLU A 177 -21.89 -0.46 0.82
C GLU A 177 -20.88 -0.17 1.95
N GLN A 178 -19.75 -0.87 1.97
CA GLN A 178 -18.68 -0.61 2.94
C GLN A 178 -18.10 0.80 2.78
N LEU A 179 -17.88 1.25 1.55
CA LEU A 179 -17.37 2.58 1.30
C LEU A 179 -18.35 3.68 1.74
N ARG A 180 -19.66 3.51 1.51
CA ARG A 180 -20.67 4.45 2.01
C ARG A 180 -20.68 4.51 3.55
N LEU A 181 -20.54 3.39 4.23
CA LEU A 181 -20.41 3.38 5.69
C LEU A 181 -19.17 4.15 6.15
N ILE A 182 -18.03 3.98 5.49
CA ILE A 182 -16.80 4.73 5.77
C ILE A 182 -17.05 6.23 5.56
N ASN A 183 -17.66 6.61 4.44
CA ASN A 183 -18.02 7.99 4.11
C ASN A 183 -18.88 8.64 5.23
N ASP A 184 -19.95 7.99 5.65
CA ASP A 184 -20.91 8.51 6.63
C ASP A 184 -20.28 8.66 8.02
N ILE A 185 -19.40 7.73 8.39
CA ILE A 185 -18.63 7.82 9.63
C ILE A 185 -17.65 9.00 9.56
N CYS A 186 -16.91 9.16 8.45
CA CYS A 186 -16.01 10.30 8.26
C CYS A 186 -16.77 11.63 8.36
N GLU A 187 -17.90 11.79 7.69
CA GLU A 187 -18.74 12.98 7.76
C GLU A 187 -19.19 13.28 9.19
N THR A 188 -19.68 12.23 9.90
CA THR A 188 -20.18 12.34 11.27
C THR A 188 -19.11 12.82 12.25
N TYR A 189 -17.89 12.33 12.12
CA TYR A 189 -16.85 12.56 13.11
C TYR A 189 -15.90 13.71 12.75
N ALA A 190 -15.67 14.03 11.49
CA ALA A 190 -14.79 15.12 11.08
C ALA A 190 -15.21 16.47 11.70
N SER A 191 -16.53 16.72 11.79
CA SER A 191 -17.07 17.94 12.41
C SER A 191 -16.85 18.07 13.92
N LYS A 192 -16.45 16.97 14.59
CA LYS A 192 -16.19 16.92 16.04
C LYS A 192 -14.74 17.22 16.40
N LEU A 193 -13.85 17.30 15.40
CA LEU A 193 -12.47 17.70 15.60
C LEU A 193 -12.37 19.12 16.10
N ARG A 194 -11.30 19.44 16.81
CA ARG A 194 -11.01 20.80 17.25
C ARG A 194 -10.82 21.71 16.02
N LYS A 195 -11.15 22.99 16.18
CA LYS A 195 -11.07 23.99 15.09
C LYS A 195 -9.65 24.23 14.57
N ASP A 196 -8.63 23.88 15.37
CA ASP A 196 -7.22 24.00 15.02
C ASP A 196 -6.59 22.64 14.61
N THR A 197 -7.44 21.65 14.33
CA THR A 197 -7.03 20.32 13.83
C THR A 197 -7.42 20.17 12.37
N GLY A 198 -6.43 19.85 11.53
CA GLY A 198 -6.63 19.47 10.13
C GLY A 198 -6.68 17.96 10.00
N LEU A 199 -7.64 17.46 9.24
CA LEU A 199 -7.77 16.07 8.86
C LEU A 199 -7.32 15.89 7.42
N ILE A 200 -6.42 14.95 7.20
CA ILE A 200 -5.98 14.48 5.89
C ILE A 200 -6.41 13.02 5.79
N ILE A 201 -7.32 12.70 4.85
CA ILE A 201 -7.67 11.31 4.56
C ILE A 201 -6.94 10.91 3.28
N LEU A 202 -6.24 9.80 3.34
CA LEU A 202 -5.45 9.23 2.25
C LEU A 202 -5.85 7.77 2.02
N ALA A 203 -5.43 7.24 0.88
CA ALA A 203 -5.24 5.82 0.66
C ALA A 203 -3.78 5.55 0.28
N ASP A 204 -3.33 4.35 0.46
CA ASP A 204 -2.00 3.88 0.06
C ASP A 204 -1.99 3.39 -1.39
N HIS A 205 -3.08 2.76 -1.84
CA HIS A 205 -3.32 2.31 -3.20
C HIS A 205 -4.83 2.18 -3.46
N SER A 206 -5.18 1.65 -4.63
CA SER A 206 -6.51 1.16 -4.97
C SER A 206 -6.44 -0.33 -5.29
N GLN A 207 -7.55 -0.92 -5.73
CA GLN A 207 -7.62 -2.30 -6.22
C GLN A 207 -8.33 -2.38 -7.57
N VAL A 208 -8.05 -3.46 -8.31
CA VAL A 208 -8.77 -3.86 -9.52
C VAL A 208 -9.32 -5.27 -9.38
N ASP A 209 -10.42 -5.57 -10.07
CA ASP A 209 -10.93 -6.94 -10.16
C ASP A 209 -9.92 -7.79 -10.95
N VAL A 210 -9.58 -8.98 -10.46
CA VAL A 210 -8.54 -9.81 -11.06
C VAL A 210 -8.96 -11.25 -11.31
N THR A 211 -8.27 -11.87 -12.27
CA THR A 211 -8.23 -13.31 -12.48
C THR A 211 -6.85 -13.84 -12.10
N LYS A 212 -6.81 -14.94 -11.38
CA LYS A 212 -5.56 -15.60 -11.00
C LYS A 212 -5.04 -16.51 -12.07
N LYS A 213 -3.71 -16.52 -12.23
CA LYS A 213 -2.95 -17.54 -12.97
C LYS A 213 -1.86 -18.08 -12.05
N ASP A 214 -1.67 -19.39 -12.03
CA ASP A 214 -0.64 -20.01 -11.22
C ASP A 214 0.64 -20.23 -12.05
N ILE A 215 1.78 -19.80 -11.51
CA ILE A 215 3.09 -19.98 -12.17
C ILE A 215 3.40 -21.48 -12.32
N GLU A 216 2.87 -22.31 -11.44
CA GLU A 216 3.04 -23.77 -11.44
C GLU A 216 2.35 -24.45 -12.63
N ASP A 217 1.44 -23.77 -13.34
CA ASP A 217 0.91 -24.25 -14.63
C ASP A 217 1.98 -24.28 -15.73
N HIS A 218 3.13 -23.64 -15.48
CA HIS A 218 4.30 -23.54 -16.34
C HIS A 218 5.55 -24.10 -15.66
N PRO A 219 5.69 -25.43 -15.49
CA PRO A 219 6.81 -26.03 -14.78
C PRO A 219 8.18 -25.69 -15.39
N GLU A 220 8.24 -25.37 -16.70
CA GLU A 220 9.44 -24.90 -17.36
C GLU A 220 9.94 -23.55 -16.83
N LEU A 221 9.04 -22.69 -16.33
CA LEU A 221 9.41 -21.45 -15.63
C LEU A 221 9.92 -21.75 -14.23
N VAL A 222 9.22 -22.61 -13.48
CA VAL A 222 9.59 -22.99 -12.10
C VAL A 222 11.00 -23.64 -12.07
N GLU A 223 11.35 -24.44 -13.08
CA GLU A 223 12.69 -25.03 -13.21
C GLU A 223 13.82 -23.97 -13.35
N CYS A 224 13.48 -22.75 -13.76
CA CYS A 224 14.45 -21.65 -13.89
C CYS A 224 14.80 -21.00 -12.55
N PHE A 225 13.97 -21.12 -11.52
CA PHE A 225 14.13 -20.38 -10.26
C PHE A 225 15.31 -20.89 -9.43
N SER A 226 16.13 -19.93 -8.96
CA SER A 226 17.15 -20.18 -7.93
C SER A 226 16.57 -20.01 -6.52
N HIS A 227 15.66 -19.06 -6.36
CA HIS A 227 14.87 -18.80 -5.15
C HIS A 227 13.40 -18.59 -5.51
N MET A 228 12.52 -18.67 -4.51
CA MET A 228 11.10 -18.44 -4.70
C MET A 228 10.83 -17.01 -5.17
N PRO A 229 9.82 -16.78 -6.04
CA PRO A 229 9.41 -15.44 -6.45
C PRO A 229 9.04 -14.57 -5.26
N GLY A 230 9.26 -13.25 -5.37
CA GLY A 230 9.02 -12.30 -4.29
C GLY A 230 8.22 -11.09 -4.73
N LEU A 231 8.07 -10.14 -3.81
CA LEU A 231 7.32 -8.90 -3.85
C LEU A 231 5.81 -9.12 -3.83
N GLU A 232 5.14 -9.01 -4.96
CA GLU A 232 3.68 -8.97 -5.06
C GLU A 232 3.15 -9.88 -6.17
N PRO A 233 1.90 -10.34 -6.11
CA PRO A 233 1.31 -11.14 -7.19
C PRO A 233 1.17 -10.39 -8.53
N ARG A 234 1.21 -9.06 -8.52
CA ARG A 234 1.08 -8.20 -9.71
C ARG A 234 2.36 -7.42 -10.03
N THR A 235 3.35 -7.48 -9.15
CA THR A 235 4.75 -7.03 -9.37
C THR A 235 5.67 -8.09 -8.79
N VAL A 236 6.08 -9.03 -9.64
CA VAL A 236 6.78 -10.26 -9.20
C VAL A 236 8.27 -10.15 -9.48
N ALA A 237 9.08 -10.29 -8.42
CA ALA A 237 10.54 -10.43 -8.56
C ALA A 237 10.91 -11.90 -8.77
N PHE A 238 11.67 -12.17 -9.82
CA PHE A 238 12.15 -13.50 -10.16
C PHE A 238 13.66 -13.63 -9.96
N TYR A 239 14.08 -14.68 -9.27
CA TYR A 239 15.44 -15.04 -8.99
C TYR A 239 15.80 -16.28 -9.82
N ILE A 240 16.68 -16.13 -10.81
CA ILE A 240 16.90 -17.12 -11.87
C ILE A 240 18.28 -17.74 -11.75
N LYS A 241 18.35 -19.08 -11.92
CA LYS A 241 19.61 -19.81 -12.02
C LYS A 241 20.46 -19.25 -13.15
N ASP A 242 21.77 -19.11 -12.96
CA ASP A 242 22.69 -18.50 -13.93
C ASP A 242 22.57 -19.13 -15.31
N GLU A 243 22.49 -20.46 -15.39
CA GLU A 243 22.37 -21.22 -16.63
C GLU A 243 20.99 -21.11 -17.31
N LYS A 244 20.02 -20.49 -16.66
CA LYS A 244 18.65 -20.30 -17.17
C LYS A 244 18.34 -18.85 -17.56
N ARG A 245 19.22 -17.90 -17.27
CA ARG A 245 18.97 -16.46 -17.52
C ARG A 245 18.64 -16.14 -18.96
N ASP A 246 19.30 -16.79 -19.92
CA ASP A 246 19.09 -16.51 -21.35
C ASP A 246 17.76 -17.06 -21.88
N VAL A 247 17.22 -18.11 -21.26
CA VAL A 247 15.99 -18.77 -21.74
C VAL A 247 14.74 -18.29 -21.03
N PHE A 248 14.86 -17.84 -19.78
CA PHE A 248 13.72 -17.43 -18.95
C PHE A 248 12.83 -16.35 -19.60
N PRO A 249 13.38 -15.26 -20.19
CA PRO A 249 12.53 -14.23 -20.79
C PRO A 249 11.63 -14.75 -21.91
N SER A 250 12.14 -15.66 -22.76
CA SER A 250 11.35 -16.24 -23.84
C SER A 250 10.25 -17.18 -23.35
N LEU A 251 10.53 -17.92 -22.28
CA LEU A 251 9.53 -18.77 -21.63
C LEU A 251 8.44 -17.94 -20.97
N PHE A 252 8.84 -16.88 -20.26
CA PHE A 252 7.92 -15.96 -19.59
C PHE A 252 7.02 -15.22 -20.60
N GLU A 253 7.61 -14.68 -21.66
CA GLU A 253 6.88 -13.99 -22.73
C GLU A 253 5.82 -14.90 -23.37
N LYS A 254 6.18 -16.17 -23.62
CA LYS A 254 5.24 -17.15 -24.16
C LYS A 254 4.08 -17.46 -23.22
N ALA A 255 4.33 -17.48 -21.90
CA ALA A 255 3.33 -17.85 -20.89
C ALA A 255 2.46 -16.66 -20.49
N TYR A 256 3.06 -15.47 -20.31
CA TYR A 256 2.44 -14.31 -19.66
C TYR A 256 2.70 -12.97 -20.36
N GLY A 257 3.32 -12.95 -21.55
CA GLY A 257 3.66 -11.69 -22.24
C GLY A 257 2.46 -10.82 -22.63
N ASP A 258 1.26 -11.41 -22.75
CA ASP A 258 0.02 -10.64 -22.97
C ASP A 258 -0.43 -9.91 -21.69
N ASP A 259 -0.08 -10.41 -20.51
CA ASP A 259 -0.59 -9.96 -19.21
C ASP A 259 0.43 -9.15 -18.39
N PHE A 260 1.73 -9.35 -18.66
CA PHE A 260 2.82 -8.74 -17.90
C PHE A 260 3.91 -8.19 -18.83
N ASP A 261 4.49 -7.08 -18.42
CA ASP A 261 5.77 -6.62 -18.94
C ASP A 261 6.89 -7.18 -18.07
N LEU A 262 7.93 -7.73 -18.71
CA LEU A 262 9.09 -8.29 -18.02
C LEU A 262 10.30 -7.36 -18.19
N TYR A 263 10.84 -6.88 -17.07
CA TYR A 263 12.00 -5.99 -17.02
C TYR A 263 13.20 -6.70 -16.44
N THR A 264 14.37 -6.46 -16.99
CA THR A 264 15.64 -6.82 -16.34
C THR A 264 15.89 -5.91 -15.15
N GLN A 265 16.71 -6.36 -14.20
CA GLN A 265 17.14 -5.54 -13.06
C GLN A 265 17.71 -4.18 -13.50
N GLY A 266 18.52 -4.16 -14.58
CA GLY A 266 19.09 -2.92 -15.13
C GLY A 266 18.01 -1.94 -15.60
N GLN A 267 17.01 -2.45 -16.36
CA GLN A 267 15.89 -1.62 -16.82
C GLN A 267 15.09 -1.03 -15.65
N VAL A 268 14.80 -1.83 -14.60
CA VAL A 268 14.11 -1.35 -13.40
C VAL A 268 14.86 -0.18 -12.75
N CYS A 269 16.18 -0.28 -12.65
CA CYS A 269 17.04 0.79 -12.10
C CYS A 269 17.08 2.02 -13.00
N ASP A 270 17.23 1.85 -14.31
CA ASP A 270 17.29 2.96 -15.28
C ASP A 270 15.95 3.73 -15.34
N MET A 271 14.82 3.01 -15.23
CA MET A 271 13.48 3.61 -15.18
C MET A 271 13.15 4.22 -13.82
N LYS A 272 13.93 3.93 -12.77
CA LYS A 272 13.72 4.39 -11.39
C LYS A 272 12.32 4.04 -10.87
N LEU A 273 11.84 2.84 -11.18
CA LEU A 273 10.46 2.44 -10.85
C LEU A 273 10.12 2.60 -9.37
N PHE A 274 11.06 2.31 -8.48
CA PHE A 274 10.86 2.40 -7.02
C PHE A 274 11.30 3.76 -6.43
N GLY A 275 11.80 4.70 -7.24
CA GLY A 275 12.27 6.02 -6.82
C GLY A 275 13.71 6.34 -7.27
N GLU A 276 14.15 7.56 -6.94
CA GLU A 276 15.39 8.16 -7.44
C GLU A 276 16.66 7.65 -6.74
N HIS A 277 16.57 7.28 -5.47
CA HIS A 277 17.72 7.03 -4.59
C HIS A 277 17.73 5.59 -4.08
N PRO A 278 18.29 4.62 -4.84
CA PRO A 278 18.22 3.22 -4.45
C PRO A 278 19.06 2.91 -3.21
N CYS A 279 18.48 2.22 -2.24
CA CYS A 279 19.20 1.66 -1.11
C CYS A 279 20.18 0.58 -1.57
N GLN A 280 21.21 0.28 -0.76
CA GLN A 280 22.27 -0.68 -1.13
C GLN A 280 21.74 -2.10 -1.45
N ARG A 281 20.59 -2.47 -0.90
CA ARG A 281 20.01 -3.81 -1.04
C ARG A 281 18.95 -3.93 -2.11
N MET A 282 18.59 -2.85 -2.80
CA MET A 282 17.50 -2.85 -3.78
C MET A 282 17.70 -3.94 -4.84
N HIS A 283 18.92 -4.11 -5.35
CA HIS A 283 19.24 -5.14 -6.35
C HIS A 283 18.94 -6.57 -5.87
N GLU A 284 19.11 -6.83 -4.58
CA GLU A 284 18.80 -8.11 -3.96
C GLU A 284 17.28 -8.37 -3.96
N PHE A 285 16.49 -7.35 -3.69
CA PHE A 285 15.04 -7.48 -3.53
C PHE A 285 14.26 -7.56 -4.84
N ILE A 286 14.75 -6.92 -5.91
CA ILE A 286 14.07 -6.92 -7.23
C ILE A 286 14.43 -8.12 -8.10
N GLY A 287 15.36 -8.98 -7.66
CA GLY A 287 15.76 -10.17 -8.38
C GLY A 287 16.48 -9.92 -9.71
N ASP A 288 16.55 -10.93 -10.56
CA ASP A 288 17.13 -10.84 -11.91
C ASP A 288 16.15 -10.19 -12.91
N TYR A 289 14.86 -10.47 -12.72
CA TYR A 289 13.77 -9.94 -13.54
C TYR A 289 12.59 -9.50 -12.66
N LEU A 290 11.93 -8.45 -13.08
CA LEU A 290 10.69 -7.96 -12.47
C LEU A 290 9.58 -8.02 -13.51
N ALA A 291 8.51 -8.75 -13.21
CA ALA A 291 7.30 -8.75 -14.02
C ALA A 291 6.26 -7.81 -13.42
N VAL A 292 5.70 -6.91 -14.23
CA VAL A 292 4.68 -5.95 -13.82
C VAL A 292 3.40 -6.19 -14.61
N ALA A 293 2.29 -6.40 -13.93
CA ALA A 293 0.99 -6.62 -14.55
C ALA A 293 0.52 -5.38 -15.32
N LYS A 294 0.16 -5.58 -16.59
CA LYS A 294 -0.45 -4.56 -17.47
C LYS A 294 -1.93 -4.79 -17.72
N GLY A 295 -2.50 -5.84 -17.12
CA GLY A 295 -3.91 -6.23 -17.21
C GLY A 295 -4.43 -6.71 -15.84
N ASN A 296 -5.61 -7.30 -15.83
CA ASN A 296 -6.32 -7.72 -14.62
C ASN A 296 -5.94 -9.16 -14.19
N ILE A 297 -4.65 -9.46 -14.21
CA ILE A 297 -4.12 -10.79 -13.83
C ILE A 297 -3.25 -10.67 -12.58
N SER A 298 -3.40 -11.62 -11.66
CA SER A 298 -2.48 -11.84 -10.53
C SER A 298 -1.79 -13.17 -10.71
N LEU A 299 -0.45 -13.20 -10.61
CA LEU A 299 0.33 -14.42 -10.59
C LEU A 299 0.46 -14.95 -9.16
N THR A 300 0.16 -16.22 -8.99
CA THR A 300 0.36 -16.93 -7.71
C THR A 300 1.41 -18.02 -7.86
N TYR A 301 2.09 -18.32 -6.78
CA TYR A 301 3.00 -19.44 -6.66
C TYR A 301 2.76 -20.14 -5.32
N GLN A 302 2.67 -21.50 -5.35
CA GLN A 302 2.25 -22.30 -4.19
C GLN A 302 0.96 -21.73 -3.58
N ALA A 303 -0.10 -21.80 -4.38
CA ALA A 303 -1.37 -21.14 -4.18
C ALA A 303 -1.74 -21.03 -2.70
N MET A 304 -1.71 -19.82 -2.18
CA MET A 304 -2.14 -19.53 -0.82
C MET A 304 -3.67 -19.55 -0.74
N GLY A 305 -4.23 -20.72 -0.99
CA GLY A 305 -5.55 -21.22 -0.63
C GLY A 305 -6.79 -20.33 -0.73
N LYS A 306 -6.69 -19.06 -1.11
CA LYS A 306 -7.79 -18.13 -1.14
C LYS A 306 -7.94 -17.54 -2.54
N THR A 307 -9.13 -17.69 -3.09
CA THR A 307 -9.50 -16.99 -4.31
C THR A 307 -9.71 -15.52 -3.95
N VAL A 308 -8.79 -14.64 -4.32
CA VAL A 308 -9.03 -13.20 -4.29
C VAL A 308 -9.73 -12.79 -5.57
N LYS A 309 -10.65 -11.84 -5.46
CA LYS A 309 -11.37 -11.22 -6.57
C LYS A 309 -10.86 -9.83 -6.89
N GLY A 310 -10.32 -9.12 -5.90
CA GLY A 310 -9.61 -7.86 -6.05
C GLY A 310 -8.16 -8.01 -5.66
N ASP A 311 -7.28 -7.27 -6.34
CA ASP A 311 -5.85 -7.24 -6.06
C ASP A 311 -5.24 -5.91 -6.53
N HIS A 312 -3.98 -5.65 -6.15
CA HIS A 312 -3.28 -4.39 -6.37
C HIS A 312 -1.79 -4.63 -6.64
N ALA A 313 -0.98 -3.58 -6.65
CA ALA A 313 0.46 -3.62 -6.85
C ALA A 313 0.91 -3.87 -8.30
N GLY A 314 0.04 -3.69 -9.29
CA GLY A 314 0.41 -3.76 -10.71
C GLY A 314 0.74 -2.41 -11.32
N GLY A 315 0.72 -2.36 -12.67
CA GLY A 315 1.04 -1.17 -13.46
C GLY A 315 -0.17 -0.35 -13.91
N LEU A 316 -1.39 -0.67 -13.48
CA LEU A 316 -2.57 0.05 -13.91
C LEU A 316 -2.77 1.36 -13.13
N GLU A 317 -3.18 2.41 -13.83
CA GLU A 317 -3.49 3.71 -13.22
C GLU A 317 -4.58 3.58 -12.14
N GLU A 318 -5.56 2.70 -12.37
CA GLU A 318 -6.64 2.43 -11.43
C GLU A 318 -6.16 1.93 -10.07
N GLU A 319 -5.01 1.24 -10.00
CA GLU A 319 -4.41 0.76 -8.76
C GLU A 319 -3.60 1.83 -8.06
N ALA A 320 -2.99 2.74 -8.83
CA ALA A 320 -2.01 3.69 -8.34
C ALA A 320 -2.65 5.01 -7.88
N MET A 321 -3.77 5.45 -8.48
CA MET A 321 -4.34 6.76 -8.17
C MET A 321 -5.08 6.77 -6.84
N VAL A 322 -4.63 7.63 -5.93
CA VAL A 322 -5.15 7.77 -4.56
C VAL A 322 -5.63 9.19 -4.27
N PRO A 323 -6.68 9.36 -3.45
CA PRO A 323 -7.21 10.67 -3.10
C PRO A 323 -6.38 11.36 -2.03
N VAL A 324 -6.28 12.68 -2.13
CA VAL A 324 -5.91 13.57 -1.02
C VAL A 324 -7.16 14.33 -0.59
N ILE A 325 -7.73 13.96 0.55
CA ILE A 325 -8.98 14.54 1.08
C ILE A 325 -8.62 15.41 2.27
N LEU A 326 -9.05 16.68 2.24
CA LEU A 326 -8.70 17.68 3.24
C LEU A 326 -9.94 18.22 3.96
N TYR A 327 -9.94 18.17 5.30
CA TYR A 327 -10.97 18.81 6.12
C TYR A 327 -10.33 19.67 7.23
N PRO A 328 -10.72 20.96 7.37
CA PRO A 328 -11.67 21.68 6.52
C PRO A 328 -11.19 21.80 5.07
N ALA A 329 -12.13 21.94 4.14
CA ALA A 329 -11.83 22.03 2.70
C ALA A 329 -10.85 23.18 2.37
N LEU A 330 -10.14 23.05 1.26
CA LEU A 330 -9.40 24.15 0.67
C LEU A 330 -10.36 25.32 0.37
N LYS A 331 -9.98 26.53 0.77
CA LYS A 331 -10.73 27.74 0.39
C LYS A 331 -10.47 27.98 -1.09
N THR A 332 -11.49 27.78 -1.93
CA THR A 332 -11.45 28.21 -3.32
C THR A 332 -11.55 29.73 -3.34
N TYR A 333 -10.46 30.40 -3.67
CA TYR A 333 -10.57 31.79 -4.10
C TYR A 333 -11.11 31.76 -5.53
N GLU A 334 -12.36 32.20 -5.72
CA GLU A 334 -12.86 32.54 -7.05
C GLU A 334 -11.88 33.56 -7.67
N LYS A 335 -11.31 33.21 -8.82
CA LYS A 335 -10.40 34.06 -9.59
C LYS A 335 -11.18 35.12 -10.34
#